data_f130328d5fa0322f11af5b884604c066
#
_entry.id   f130328d5fa0322f11af5b884604c066
#
_cell.length_a   1.000
_cell.length_b   1.000
_cell.length_c   1.000
_cell.angle_alpha   90.00
_cell.angle_beta   90.00
_cell.angle_gamma   90.00
#
_symmetry.space_group_name_H-M   'P 1'
#
loop_
_entity.id
_entity.type
_entity.pdbx_description
1 polymer ?
#
loop_
_entity_poly.entity_id
_entity_poly.type
_entity_poly.pdbx_seq_one_letter_code
_entity_poly.pdbx_strand_id
1 'polypeptide(L)'
;ASIPYLTFSSATPLPEEDLTLLARLSFTYGLFLRDGEGKDTCLRPIPLPQENYLPEAARTVLKYSGKTNELFTRLLLTIAYGASSTKPNGRFRLLDPIAGKGTTLVEGLLCGYDAYGMEIQSDSVLAAYQFMKKLLEEEKCKHTAHSQRVSGPGRCFTGKQYTLSFAPDKARMKSAPLLWEMTGVNSRFTDQVYAKNFFDFLVGDLPYGVQHKNQLTKKQPGFTRNPADLVTACAPAWYTVLKPGGALVLAFNAFLLSFADFQTILTQAGFDVDDSALARSLVHRVDQAILRDVIIAKKNKS
;
A
#
# COMPACT_ATOMS: atom_id res chain seq x y z
N ALA A 1 -10.07 32.39 -6.11
CA ALA A 1 -9.02 31.38 -5.89
C ALA A 1 -8.77 30.67 -7.20
N SER A 2 -7.53 30.53 -7.61
CA SER A 2 -7.15 29.79 -8.81
C SER A 2 -6.92 28.31 -8.44
N ILE A 3 -7.40 27.41 -9.29
CA ILE A 3 -7.09 25.98 -9.15
C ILE A 3 -5.74 25.75 -9.84
N PRO A 4 -4.70 25.22 -9.15
CA PRO A 4 -3.43 24.92 -9.77
C PRO A 4 -3.54 23.69 -10.66
N TYR A 5 -2.90 23.71 -11.83
CA TYR A 5 -2.80 22.60 -12.76
C TYR A 5 -1.33 22.21 -12.95
N LEU A 6 -1.06 20.92 -13.05
CA LEU A 6 0.17 20.41 -13.63
C LEU A 6 -0.02 20.32 -15.13
N THR A 7 0.94 20.85 -15.91
CA THR A 7 0.90 20.81 -17.38
C THR A 7 2.08 20.04 -17.92
N PHE A 8 1.84 19.28 -18.97
CA PHE A 8 2.88 18.58 -19.73
C PHE A 8 2.51 18.55 -21.21
N SER A 9 3.47 18.26 -22.07
CA SER A 9 3.26 18.09 -23.50
C SER A 9 3.63 16.69 -23.93
N SER A 10 2.85 16.12 -24.85
CA SER A 10 3.15 14.85 -25.51
C SER A 10 3.23 15.04 -27.02
N ALA A 11 4.22 14.42 -27.66
CA ALA A 11 4.38 14.47 -29.10
C ALA A 11 3.30 13.67 -29.85
N THR A 12 2.69 12.70 -29.17
CA THR A 12 1.65 11.83 -29.71
C THR A 12 0.48 11.76 -28.72
N PRO A 13 -0.74 11.40 -29.17
CA PRO A 13 -1.84 11.09 -28.26
C PRO A 13 -1.42 10.05 -27.23
N LEU A 14 -1.86 10.22 -25.97
CA LEU A 14 -1.56 9.27 -24.89
C LEU A 14 -2.26 7.94 -25.16
N PRO A 15 -1.55 6.82 -25.11
CA PRO A 15 -2.16 5.49 -25.18
C PRO A 15 -3.02 5.20 -23.94
N GLU A 16 -3.92 4.22 -24.03
CA GLU A 16 -4.84 3.86 -22.94
C GLU A 16 -4.12 3.43 -21.65
N GLU A 17 -2.95 2.79 -21.79
CA GLU A 17 -2.11 2.40 -20.64
C GLU A 17 -1.60 3.62 -19.86
N ASP A 18 -1.18 4.70 -20.55
CA ASP A 18 -0.75 5.94 -19.92
C ASP A 18 -1.93 6.68 -19.27
N LEU A 19 -3.11 6.68 -19.90
CA LEU A 19 -4.33 7.24 -19.33
C LEU A 19 -4.74 6.47 -18.06
N THR A 20 -4.62 5.15 -18.07
CA THR A 20 -4.87 4.29 -16.91
C THR A 20 -3.89 4.60 -15.77
N LEU A 21 -2.61 4.81 -16.09
CA LEU A 21 -1.61 5.19 -15.10
C LEU A 21 -1.91 6.57 -14.50
N LEU A 22 -2.20 7.56 -15.35
CA LEU A 22 -2.57 8.91 -14.89
C LEU A 22 -3.81 8.90 -14.00
N ALA A 23 -4.80 8.06 -14.29
CA ALA A 23 -6.00 7.89 -13.47
C ALA A 23 -5.69 7.37 -12.04
N ARG A 24 -4.59 6.63 -11.87
CA ARG A 24 -4.18 6.04 -10.58
C ARG A 24 -3.35 6.98 -9.70
N LEU A 25 -2.84 8.09 -10.23
CA LEU A 25 -2.04 9.03 -9.46
C LEU A 25 -2.87 9.68 -8.35
N SER A 26 -2.26 9.91 -7.18
CA SER A 26 -2.95 10.43 -6.00
C SER A 26 -3.52 11.83 -6.15
N PHE A 27 -2.97 12.62 -7.08
CA PHE A 27 -3.34 14.01 -7.33
C PHE A 27 -4.21 14.22 -8.57
N THR A 28 -4.54 13.16 -9.32
CA THR A 28 -5.36 13.29 -10.52
C THR A 28 -6.84 13.33 -10.17
N TYR A 29 -7.44 14.49 -10.30
CA TYR A 29 -8.89 14.70 -10.23
C TYR A 29 -9.55 14.73 -11.62
N GLY A 30 -8.78 15.10 -12.65
CA GLY A 30 -9.21 15.12 -14.03
C GLY A 30 -8.05 15.40 -14.96
N LEU A 31 -8.17 14.95 -16.20
CA LEU A 31 -7.24 15.22 -17.27
C LEU A 31 -7.95 16.05 -18.33
N PHE A 32 -7.27 17.08 -18.82
CA PHE A 32 -7.82 17.98 -19.81
C PHE A 32 -6.81 18.22 -20.93
N LEU A 33 -7.32 18.22 -22.15
CA LEU A 33 -6.57 18.77 -23.29
C LEU A 33 -6.71 20.28 -23.29
N ARG A 34 -5.58 20.97 -23.33
CA ARG A 34 -5.55 22.43 -23.46
C ARG A 34 -5.55 22.81 -24.92
N ASP A 35 -6.59 23.50 -25.36
CA ASP A 35 -6.72 24.08 -26.68
C ASP A 35 -6.67 25.62 -26.59
N GLY A 36 -5.99 26.28 -27.53
CA GLY A 36 -5.86 27.74 -27.60
C GLY A 36 -4.80 28.32 -26.68
N GLU A 37 -4.63 29.64 -26.79
CA GLU A 37 -3.65 30.40 -26.02
C GLU A 37 -4.29 31.64 -25.38
N GLY A 38 -3.68 32.11 -24.29
CA GLY A 38 -4.10 33.31 -23.58
C GLY A 38 -5.53 33.25 -23.07
N LYS A 39 -6.34 34.25 -23.44
CA LYS A 39 -7.74 34.38 -22.96
C LYS A 39 -8.69 33.39 -23.66
N ASP A 40 -8.31 32.84 -24.80
CA ASP A 40 -9.09 31.89 -25.59
C ASP A 40 -8.74 30.43 -25.25
N THR A 41 -8.02 30.23 -24.16
CA THR A 41 -7.69 28.87 -23.68
C THR A 41 -8.96 28.14 -23.27
N CYS A 42 -9.20 26.98 -23.89
CA CYS A 42 -10.27 26.05 -23.54
C CYS A 42 -9.68 24.76 -22.94
N LEU A 43 -10.36 24.20 -21.93
CA LEU A 43 -9.99 22.92 -21.34
C LEU A 43 -11.05 21.89 -21.72
N ARG A 44 -10.68 20.93 -22.57
CA ARG A 44 -11.55 19.83 -22.99
C ARG A 44 -11.25 18.58 -22.14
N PRO A 45 -12.24 18.04 -21.39
CA PRO A 45 -12.01 16.90 -20.56
C PRO A 45 -11.65 15.65 -21.37
N ILE A 46 -10.69 14.89 -20.89
CA ILE A 46 -10.32 13.57 -21.41
C ILE A 46 -10.83 12.52 -20.44
N PRO A 47 -11.68 11.56 -20.88
CA PRO A 47 -12.13 10.46 -20.05
C PRO A 47 -10.94 9.63 -19.57
N LEU A 48 -10.88 9.39 -18.25
CA LEU A 48 -9.86 8.54 -17.65
C LEU A 48 -10.44 7.13 -17.47
N PRO A 49 -9.71 6.08 -17.90
CA PRO A 49 -10.11 4.70 -17.64
C PRO A 49 -10.20 4.45 -16.13
N GLN A 50 -11.25 3.71 -15.72
CA GLN A 50 -11.42 3.28 -14.34
C GLN A 50 -11.42 1.76 -14.28
N GLU A 51 -10.62 1.19 -13.40
CA GLU A 51 -10.72 -0.24 -13.09
C GLU A 51 -11.88 -0.45 -12.10
N ASN A 52 -13.00 -0.90 -12.63
CA ASN A 52 -14.27 -1.03 -11.87
C ASN A 52 -14.36 -2.37 -11.12
N TYR A 53 -13.36 -2.72 -10.31
CA TYR A 53 -13.46 -3.88 -9.41
C TYR A 53 -14.14 -3.55 -8.08
N LEU A 54 -13.91 -2.35 -7.59
CA LEU A 54 -14.56 -1.78 -6.40
C LEU A 54 -15.00 -0.34 -6.72
N PRO A 55 -16.12 0.13 -6.13
CA PRO A 55 -16.49 1.53 -6.25
C PRO A 55 -15.51 2.42 -5.50
N GLU A 56 -15.30 3.63 -5.99
CA GLU A 56 -14.45 4.65 -5.34
C GLU A 56 -14.88 4.93 -3.88
N ALA A 57 -16.17 4.78 -3.58
CA ALA A 57 -16.71 4.90 -2.23
C ALA A 57 -16.09 3.92 -1.23
N ALA A 58 -15.55 2.78 -1.69
CA ALA A 58 -14.90 1.78 -0.84
C ALA A 58 -13.79 2.37 0.04
N ARG A 59 -13.06 3.38 -0.46
CA ARG A 59 -11.99 4.04 0.30
C ARG A 59 -12.48 4.82 1.51
N THR A 60 -13.69 5.39 1.47
CA THR A 60 -14.22 6.29 2.51
C THR A 60 -15.12 5.59 3.52
N VAL A 61 -15.63 4.40 3.19
CA VAL A 61 -16.57 3.64 4.05
C VAL A 61 -15.87 3.11 5.31
N LEU A 62 -14.63 2.68 5.21
CA LEU A 62 -13.87 2.20 6.37
C LEU A 62 -13.41 3.39 7.23
N LYS A 63 -14.10 3.63 8.36
CA LYS A 63 -13.79 4.71 9.29
C LYS A 63 -13.33 4.14 10.64
N TYR A 64 -12.16 4.58 11.10
CA TYR A 64 -11.65 4.25 12.45
C TYR A 64 -10.63 5.30 12.91
N SER A 65 -10.44 5.40 14.22
CA SER A 65 -9.44 6.30 14.79
C SER A 65 -8.03 5.89 14.39
N GLY A 66 -7.22 6.84 13.95
CA GLY A 66 -5.85 6.58 13.49
C GLY A 66 -5.74 6.00 12.07
N LYS A 67 -6.83 6.07 11.29
CA LYS A 67 -6.78 5.69 9.87
C LYS A 67 -5.86 6.64 9.11
N THR A 68 -4.93 6.08 8.34
CA THR A 68 -4.12 6.84 7.39
C THR A 68 -5.00 7.45 6.31
N ASN A 69 -4.68 8.68 5.91
CA ASN A 69 -5.40 9.36 4.83
C ASN A 69 -5.28 8.58 3.52
N GLU A 70 -6.38 8.36 2.81
CA GLU A 70 -6.47 7.55 1.62
C GLU A 70 -5.65 8.12 0.45
N LEU A 71 -5.69 9.46 0.27
CA LEU A 71 -4.91 10.12 -0.78
C LEU A 71 -3.40 10.02 -0.49
N PHE A 72 -3.01 10.11 0.79
CA PHE A 72 -1.63 9.88 1.18
C PHE A 72 -1.20 8.42 0.92
N THR A 73 -2.04 7.45 1.26
CA THR A 73 -1.80 6.04 0.96
C THR A 73 -1.65 5.81 -0.56
N ARG A 74 -2.51 6.43 -1.37
CA ARG A 74 -2.41 6.40 -2.84
C ARG A 74 -1.11 7.05 -3.34
N LEU A 75 -0.63 8.12 -2.68
CA LEU A 75 0.68 8.71 -2.98
C LEU A 75 1.81 7.71 -2.75
N LEU A 76 1.80 6.98 -1.61
CA LEU A 76 2.80 5.94 -1.35
C LEU A 76 2.79 4.84 -2.42
N LEU A 77 1.60 4.41 -2.88
CA LEU A 77 1.46 3.45 -3.98
C LEU A 77 1.98 4.01 -5.31
N THR A 78 1.71 5.28 -5.61
CA THR A 78 2.24 5.98 -6.79
C THR A 78 3.77 6.03 -6.78
N ILE A 79 4.36 6.36 -5.61
CA ILE A 79 5.82 6.36 -5.41
C ILE A 79 6.39 4.95 -5.61
N ALA A 80 5.75 3.93 -5.02
CA ALA A 80 6.20 2.54 -5.16
C ALA A 80 6.17 2.07 -6.63
N TYR A 81 5.13 2.42 -7.36
CA TYR A 81 5.04 2.13 -8.79
C TYR A 81 6.17 2.81 -9.58
N GLY A 82 6.41 4.12 -9.34
CA GLY A 82 7.47 4.87 -10.04
C GLY A 82 8.88 4.42 -9.64
N ALA A 83 9.08 3.99 -8.40
CA ALA A 83 10.35 3.49 -7.91
C ALA A 83 10.67 2.07 -8.40
N SER A 84 9.66 1.22 -8.62
CA SER A 84 9.85 -0.16 -9.04
C SER A 84 10.24 -0.29 -10.50
N SER A 85 11.06 -1.28 -10.79
CA SER A 85 11.36 -1.71 -12.16
C SER A 85 10.83 -3.11 -12.48
N THR A 86 9.93 -3.64 -11.63
CA THR A 86 9.26 -4.92 -11.89
C THR A 86 8.26 -4.79 -13.03
N LYS A 87 8.15 -5.85 -13.82
CA LYS A 87 7.13 -5.98 -14.88
C LYS A 87 6.44 -7.32 -14.63
N PRO A 88 5.33 -7.35 -13.89
CA PRO A 88 4.67 -8.60 -13.57
C PRO A 88 4.02 -9.19 -14.83
N ASN A 89 4.06 -10.50 -14.93
CA ASN A 89 3.22 -11.21 -15.88
C ASN A 89 1.82 -11.36 -15.23
N GLY A 90 0.94 -10.39 -15.46
CA GLY A 90 -0.35 -10.27 -14.81
C GLY A 90 -0.42 -9.04 -13.90
N ARG A 91 -1.01 -9.18 -12.70
CA ARG A 91 -1.17 -8.06 -11.77
C ARG A 91 0.05 -7.86 -10.88
N PHE A 92 0.24 -6.62 -10.44
CA PHE A 92 1.15 -6.30 -9.35
C PHE A 92 0.65 -6.91 -8.04
N ARG A 93 1.58 -7.41 -7.24
CA ARG A 93 1.33 -7.91 -5.88
C ARG A 93 1.88 -6.91 -4.87
N LEU A 94 0.96 -6.34 -4.09
CA LEU A 94 1.25 -5.38 -3.03
C LEU A 94 1.21 -6.09 -1.69
N LEU A 95 2.22 -5.88 -0.84
CA LEU A 95 2.17 -6.22 0.58
C LEU A 95 2.17 -4.95 1.42
N ASP A 96 1.20 -4.83 2.33
CA ASP A 96 1.35 -3.97 3.51
C ASP A 96 1.83 -4.84 4.68
N PRO A 97 3.10 -4.67 5.11
CA PRO A 97 3.67 -5.54 6.14
C PRO A 97 3.17 -5.21 7.56
N ILE A 98 2.41 -4.13 7.74
CA ILE A 98 1.86 -3.64 9.01
C ILE A 98 0.47 -3.05 8.80
N ALA A 99 -0.41 -3.85 8.22
CA ALA A 99 -1.61 -3.41 7.52
C ALA A 99 -2.71 -2.80 8.43
N GLY A 100 -2.62 -2.96 9.75
CA GLY A 100 -3.67 -2.48 10.65
C GLY A 100 -5.04 -3.01 10.24
N LYS A 101 -5.94 -2.13 9.84
CA LYS A 101 -7.27 -2.48 9.31
C LYS A 101 -7.37 -2.44 7.78
N GLY A 102 -6.24 -2.33 7.07
CA GLY A 102 -6.16 -2.57 5.63
C GLY A 102 -6.45 -1.39 4.72
N THR A 103 -6.19 -0.14 5.12
CA THR A 103 -6.35 1.03 4.23
C THR A 103 -5.50 0.88 2.97
N THR A 104 -4.24 0.47 3.11
CA THR A 104 -3.32 0.25 1.97
C THR A 104 -3.83 -0.85 1.04
N LEU A 105 -4.45 -1.89 1.60
CA LEU A 105 -4.99 -2.97 0.80
C LEU A 105 -6.16 -2.48 -0.07
N VAL A 106 -7.08 -1.68 0.50
CA VAL A 106 -8.21 -1.12 -0.25
C VAL A 106 -7.72 -0.21 -1.38
N GLU A 107 -6.76 0.68 -1.11
CA GLU A 107 -6.18 1.54 -2.15
C GLU A 107 -5.43 0.74 -3.23
N GLY A 108 -4.72 -0.34 -2.86
CA GLY A 108 -4.08 -1.26 -3.80
C GLY A 108 -5.09 -1.95 -4.73
N LEU A 109 -6.21 -2.42 -4.18
CA LEU A 109 -7.30 -3.02 -4.97
C LEU A 109 -7.94 -2.01 -5.95
N LEU A 110 -8.12 -0.74 -5.51
CA LEU A 110 -8.60 0.34 -6.38
C LEU A 110 -7.60 0.69 -7.48
N CYS A 111 -6.32 0.38 -7.29
CA CYS A 111 -5.29 0.45 -8.33
C CYS A 111 -5.21 -0.82 -9.20
N GLY A 112 -6.06 -1.83 -8.98
CA GLY A 112 -6.06 -3.10 -9.71
C GLY A 112 -4.94 -4.06 -9.30
N TYR A 113 -4.35 -3.89 -8.11
CA TYR A 113 -3.32 -4.79 -7.57
C TYR A 113 -3.94 -5.91 -6.74
N ASP A 114 -3.30 -7.08 -6.73
CA ASP A 114 -3.57 -8.07 -5.69
C ASP A 114 -2.95 -7.57 -4.38
N ALA A 115 -3.76 -7.49 -3.32
CA ALA A 115 -3.39 -6.84 -2.07
C ALA A 115 -3.30 -7.81 -0.91
N TYR A 116 -2.16 -7.80 -0.25
CA TYR A 116 -1.82 -8.67 0.87
C TYR A 116 -1.45 -7.82 2.09
N GLY A 117 -1.81 -8.29 3.29
CA GLY A 117 -1.49 -7.61 4.53
C GLY A 117 -1.03 -8.54 5.62
N MET A 118 -0.07 -8.08 6.42
CA MET A 118 0.28 -8.70 7.69
C MET A 118 -0.08 -7.77 8.85
N GLU A 119 -0.64 -8.34 9.90
CA GLU A 119 -1.01 -7.62 11.12
C GLU A 119 -0.94 -8.57 12.31
N ILE A 120 -0.28 -8.13 13.38
CA ILE A 120 -0.13 -8.95 14.58
C ILE A 120 -1.41 -9.01 15.43
N GLN A 121 -2.25 -7.97 15.35
CA GLN A 121 -3.48 -7.89 16.14
C GLN A 121 -4.61 -8.65 15.43
N SER A 122 -4.97 -9.82 15.95
CA SER A 122 -6.01 -10.69 15.39
C SER A 122 -7.37 -10.00 15.23
N ASP A 123 -7.71 -9.08 16.15
CA ASP A 123 -8.98 -8.34 16.09
C ASP A 123 -9.01 -7.36 14.92
N SER A 124 -7.88 -6.71 14.59
CA SER A 124 -7.74 -5.85 13.42
C SER A 124 -7.87 -6.65 12.13
N VAL A 125 -7.23 -7.83 12.05
CA VAL A 125 -7.33 -8.74 10.91
C VAL A 125 -8.77 -9.20 10.68
N LEU A 126 -9.45 -9.61 11.76
CA LEU A 126 -10.85 -10.05 11.68
C LEU A 126 -11.77 -8.91 11.26
N ALA A 127 -11.58 -7.70 11.82
CA ALA A 127 -12.36 -6.53 11.47
C ALA A 127 -12.17 -6.14 10.00
N ALA A 128 -10.93 -6.17 9.48
CA ALA A 128 -10.63 -5.92 8.08
C ALA A 128 -11.30 -6.94 7.15
N TYR A 129 -11.24 -8.22 7.51
CA TYR A 129 -11.91 -9.29 6.74
C TYR A 129 -13.43 -9.13 6.71
N GLN A 130 -14.05 -8.88 7.87
CA GLN A 130 -15.50 -8.68 7.96
C GLN A 130 -15.95 -7.46 7.17
N PHE A 131 -15.19 -6.37 7.24
CA PHE A 131 -15.44 -5.17 6.46
C PHE A 131 -15.40 -5.46 4.95
N MET A 132 -14.32 -6.07 4.46
CA MET A 132 -14.18 -6.38 3.03
C MET A 132 -15.27 -7.32 2.54
N LYS A 133 -15.57 -8.37 3.31
CA LYS A 133 -16.63 -9.31 2.95
C LYS A 133 -17.98 -8.61 2.84
N LYS A 134 -18.34 -7.79 3.83
CA LYS A 134 -19.58 -7.01 3.84
C LYS A 134 -19.64 -6.05 2.66
N LEU A 135 -18.55 -5.33 2.36
CA LEU A 135 -18.47 -4.44 1.20
C LEU A 135 -18.75 -5.20 -0.11
N LEU A 136 -18.13 -6.37 -0.32
CA LEU A 136 -18.35 -7.18 -1.51
C LEU A 136 -19.79 -7.69 -1.63
N GLU A 137 -20.45 -7.98 -0.51
CA GLU A 137 -21.88 -8.38 -0.46
C GLU A 137 -22.79 -7.20 -0.81
N GLU A 138 -22.55 -6.02 -0.23
CA GLU A 138 -23.32 -4.78 -0.50
C GLU A 138 -23.18 -4.34 -1.96
N GLU A 139 -21.99 -4.41 -2.52
CA GLU A 139 -21.69 -4.07 -3.92
C GLU A 139 -22.04 -5.21 -4.90
N LYS A 140 -22.62 -6.31 -4.40
CA LYS A 140 -23.01 -7.48 -5.20
C LYS A 140 -21.89 -8.08 -6.05
N CYS A 141 -20.64 -7.89 -5.63
CA CYS A 141 -19.47 -8.50 -6.26
C CYS A 141 -19.52 -10.03 -6.13
N LYS A 142 -19.13 -10.73 -7.18
CA LYS A 142 -18.90 -12.18 -7.11
C LYS A 142 -17.63 -12.43 -6.33
N HIS A 143 -17.70 -13.26 -5.28
CA HIS A 143 -16.55 -13.54 -4.45
C HIS A 143 -16.53 -14.95 -3.89
N THR A 144 -15.32 -15.41 -3.55
CA THR A 144 -15.08 -16.58 -2.71
C THR A 144 -14.34 -16.13 -1.46
N ALA A 145 -14.63 -16.77 -0.35
CA ALA A 145 -14.01 -16.50 0.93
C ALA A 145 -13.37 -17.78 1.48
N HIS A 146 -12.10 -17.68 1.86
CA HIS A 146 -11.35 -18.77 2.47
C HIS A 146 -10.69 -18.30 3.77
N SER A 147 -10.56 -19.19 4.74
CA SER A 147 -9.75 -18.92 5.93
C SER A 147 -9.02 -20.19 6.35
N GLN A 148 -7.75 -20.02 6.74
CA GLN A 148 -6.92 -21.12 7.19
C GLN A 148 -6.05 -20.70 8.38
N ARG A 149 -5.59 -21.70 9.14
CA ARG A 149 -4.55 -21.49 10.13
C ARG A 149 -3.19 -21.55 9.45
N VAL A 150 -2.32 -20.61 9.80
CA VAL A 150 -0.91 -20.59 9.37
C VAL A 150 -0.02 -20.76 10.59
N SER A 151 1.09 -21.48 10.44
CA SER A 151 2.07 -21.67 11.51
C SER A 151 3.46 -21.83 10.94
N GLY A 152 4.45 -21.29 11.65
CA GLY A 152 5.86 -21.47 11.28
C GLY A 152 6.44 -22.80 11.73
N PRO A 153 7.68 -23.11 11.28
CA PRO A 153 8.42 -24.29 11.70
C PRO A 153 8.49 -24.39 13.24
N GLY A 154 8.28 -25.60 13.77
CA GLY A 154 8.27 -25.78 15.23
C GLY A 154 7.21 -24.97 15.97
N ARG A 155 6.21 -24.44 15.27
CA ARG A 155 5.18 -23.54 15.80
C ARG A 155 5.75 -22.25 16.42
N CYS A 156 6.84 -21.73 15.86
CA CYS A 156 7.42 -20.45 16.29
C CYS A 156 6.43 -19.27 16.19
N PHE A 157 5.41 -19.40 15.35
CA PHE A 157 4.21 -18.58 15.34
C PHE A 157 3.00 -19.42 14.96
N THR A 158 1.82 -18.93 15.31
CA THR A 158 0.53 -19.39 14.80
C THR A 158 -0.36 -18.20 14.56
N GLY A 159 -1.13 -18.23 13.49
CA GLY A 159 -2.06 -17.17 13.14
C GLY A 159 -3.20 -17.66 12.27
N LYS A 160 -4.02 -16.73 11.83
CA LYS A 160 -5.13 -16.98 10.92
C LYS A 160 -4.96 -16.13 9.67
N GLN A 161 -5.14 -16.74 8.52
CA GLN A 161 -5.12 -16.07 7.23
C GLN A 161 -6.52 -16.10 6.64
N TYR A 162 -6.96 -14.97 6.12
CA TYR A 162 -8.23 -14.79 5.43
C TYR A 162 -7.96 -14.32 4.02
N THR A 163 -8.60 -14.97 3.05
CA THR A 163 -8.44 -14.67 1.63
C THR A 163 -9.80 -14.45 0.99
N LEU A 164 -9.94 -13.37 0.23
CA LEU A 164 -11.09 -13.09 -0.61
C LEU A 164 -10.61 -12.97 -2.05
N SER A 165 -11.23 -13.76 -2.94
CA SER A 165 -11.05 -13.60 -4.39
C SER A 165 -12.35 -13.08 -4.95
N PHE A 166 -12.33 -11.98 -5.72
CA PHE A 166 -13.55 -11.30 -6.13
C PHE A 166 -13.46 -10.60 -7.48
N ALA A 167 -14.62 -10.37 -8.08
CA ALA A 167 -14.78 -9.57 -9.29
C ALA A 167 -16.19 -8.96 -9.36
N PRO A 168 -16.42 -7.90 -10.16
CA PRO A 168 -17.73 -7.29 -10.30
C PRO A 168 -18.77 -8.25 -10.91
N ASP A 169 -18.34 -9.19 -11.74
CA ASP A 169 -19.22 -10.12 -12.45
C ASP A 169 -18.65 -11.54 -12.57
N LYS A 170 -19.48 -12.47 -13.10
CA LYS A 170 -19.09 -13.89 -13.25
C LYS A 170 -17.98 -14.10 -14.29
N ALA A 171 -17.94 -13.29 -15.34
CA ALA A 171 -16.96 -13.45 -16.42
C ALA A 171 -15.57 -13.07 -15.90
N ARG A 172 -15.43 -11.90 -15.26
CA ARG A 172 -14.19 -11.46 -14.62
C ARG A 172 -13.79 -12.36 -13.45
N MET A 173 -14.74 -12.91 -12.71
CA MET A 173 -14.44 -13.86 -11.63
C MET A 173 -13.74 -15.13 -12.14
N LYS A 174 -14.03 -15.55 -13.38
CA LYS A 174 -13.38 -16.71 -14.01
C LYS A 174 -12.04 -16.38 -14.66
N SER A 175 -11.91 -15.19 -15.23
CA SER A 175 -10.73 -14.83 -16.04
C SER A 175 -9.68 -14.06 -15.26
N ALA A 176 -10.09 -13.16 -14.39
CA ALA A 176 -9.19 -12.21 -13.76
C ALA A 176 -9.73 -11.66 -12.42
N PRO A 177 -9.99 -12.51 -11.41
CA PRO A 177 -10.40 -12.02 -10.08
C PRO A 177 -9.27 -11.24 -9.42
N LEU A 178 -9.62 -10.24 -8.59
CA LEU A 178 -8.70 -9.62 -7.66
C LEU A 178 -8.58 -10.45 -6.39
N LEU A 179 -7.42 -10.40 -5.77
CA LEU A 179 -7.15 -11.04 -4.50
C LEU A 179 -6.94 -10.00 -3.40
N TRP A 180 -7.62 -10.21 -2.28
CA TRP A 180 -7.38 -9.58 -0.99
C TRP A 180 -7.03 -10.65 0.03
N GLU A 181 -5.94 -10.44 0.78
CA GLU A 181 -5.50 -11.36 1.81
C GLU A 181 -5.01 -10.63 3.06
N MET A 182 -5.37 -11.12 4.23
CA MET A 182 -4.84 -10.65 5.52
C MET A 182 -4.39 -11.81 6.36
N THR A 183 -3.16 -11.74 6.88
CA THR A 183 -2.54 -12.76 7.72
C THR A 183 -2.25 -12.21 9.12
N GLY A 184 -2.84 -12.85 10.13
CA GLY A 184 -2.70 -12.52 11.56
C GLY A 184 -1.42 -13.08 12.17
N VAL A 185 -0.25 -12.55 11.76
CA VAL A 185 1.09 -12.98 12.19
C VAL A 185 2.01 -11.78 12.28
N ASN A 186 3.02 -11.86 13.18
CA ASN A 186 4.06 -10.83 13.28
C ASN A 186 4.85 -10.73 11.96
N SER A 187 5.03 -9.52 11.47
CA SER A 187 5.67 -9.21 10.17
C SER A 187 7.12 -9.69 10.05
N ARG A 188 7.81 -9.95 11.16
CA ARG A 188 9.15 -10.58 11.13
C ARG A 188 9.17 -11.98 10.51
N PHE A 189 8.01 -12.60 10.36
CA PHE A 189 7.86 -13.94 9.76
C PHE A 189 7.30 -13.90 8.34
N THR A 190 7.36 -12.76 7.68
CA THR A 190 6.82 -12.56 6.32
C THR A 190 7.40 -13.58 5.33
N ASP A 191 8.69 -13.88 5.42
CA ASP A 191 9.41 -14.86 4.58
C ASP A 191 9.08 -16.33 4.88
N GLN A 192 8.39 -16.60 5.98
CA GLN A 192 7.86 -17.92 6.32
C GLN A 192 6.39 -18.09 5.91
N VAL A 193 5.70 -16.99 5.66
CA VAL A 193 4.32 -16.95 5.19
C VAL A 193 4.26 -16.88 3.66
N TYR A 194 5.15 -16.12 3.05
CA TYR A 194 5.17 -15.88 1.61
C TYR A 194 6.48 -16.35 0.98
N ALA A 195 6.41 -16.73 -0.28
CA ALA A 195 7.56 -17.19 -1.03
C ALA A 195 8.57 -16.06 -1.28
N LYS A 196 9.84 -16.42 -1.45
CA LYS A 196 10.89 -15.51 -1.89
C LYS A 196 10.51 -14.86 -3.22
N ASN A 197 10.78 -13.56 -3.36
CA ASN A 197 10.53 -12.80 -4.59
C ASN A 197 9.06 -12.83 -5.05
N PHE A 198 8.14 -12.75 -4.12
CA PHE A 198 6.70 -12.85 -4.41
C PHE A 198 6.05 -11.49 -4.69
N PHE A 199 6.45 -10.43 -3.99
CA PHE A 199 5.82 -9.11 -4.07
C PHE A 199 6.55 -8.15 -4.99
N ASP A 200 5.80 -7.31 -5.69
CA ASP A 200 6.31 -6.20 -6.52
C ASP A 200 6.53 -4.95 -5.67
N PHE A 201 5.65 -4.72 -4.68
CA PHE A 201 5.66 -3.58 -3.79
C PHE A 201 5.50 -4.01 -2.34
N LEU A 202 6.24 -3.37 -1.46
CA LEU A 202 5.97 -3.30 -0.03
C LEU A 202 5.63 -1.85 0.32
N VAL A 203 4.39 -1.60 0.77
CA VAL A 203 3.93 -0.24 1.11
C VAL A 203 3.18 -0.27 2.42
N GLY A 204 3.50 0.65 3.32
CA GLY A 204 2.84 0.72 4.62
C GLY A 204 3.12 2.02 5.36
N ASP A 205 2.49 2.14 6.51
CA ASP A 205 2.59 3.30 7.41
C ASP A 205 2.96 2.79 8.80
N LEU A 206 4.19 3.07 9.27
CA LEU A 206 4.71 2.57 10.55
C LEU A 206 3.92 3.16 11.72
N PRO A 207 3.78 2.43 12.84
CA PRO A 207 3.12 2.95 14.03
C PRO A 207 3.83 4.21 14.55
N TYR A 208 3.07 5.29 14.76
CA TYR A 208 3.62 6.58 15.20
C TYR A 208 3.88 6.69 16.70
N GLY A 209 3.80 5.60 17.46
CA GLY A 209 4.05 5.60 18.91
C GLY A 209 3.01 6.35 19.74
N VAL A 210 2.01 6.99 19.13
CA VAL A 210 0.96 7.74 19.82
C VAL A 210 0.01 6.76 20.49
N GLN A 211 -0.10 6.87 21.83
CA GLN A 211 -1.08 6.09 22.58
C GLN A 211 -2.47 6.69 22.33
N HIS A 212 -3.31 6.02 21.54
CA HIS A 212 -4.75 6.24 21.67
C HIS A 212 -5.16 5.74 23.07
N LYS A 213 -5.65 6.67 23.91
CA LYS A 213 -5.91 6.49 25.35
C LYS A 213 -6.82 5.32 25.75
N ASN A 214 -7.34 4.54 24.79
CA ASN A 214 -8.34 3.49 25.04
C ASN A 214 -7.90 2.06 24.72
N GLN A 215 -6.61 1.78 24.49
CA GLN A 215 -6.14 0.40 24.29
C GLN A 215 -4.98 0.05 25.21
N LEU A 216 -5.30 -0.17 26.49
CA LEU A 216 -4.50 -1.01 27.40
C LEU A 216 -4.66 -2.47 26.95
N THR A 217 -4.17 -2.83 25.78
CA THR A 217 -4.13 -4.22 25.35
C THR A 217 -2.91 -4.90 25.96
N LYS A 218 -3.17 -6.08 26.53
CA LYS A 218 -2.20 -6.99 27.12
C LYS A 218 -0.92 -7.07 26.29
N LYS A 219 0.25 -7.00 26.97
CA LYS A 219 1.57 -7.22 26.35
C LYS A 219 1.55 -8.55 25.59
N GLN A 220 1.49 -8.50 24.26
CA GLN A 220 1.74 -9.69 23.45
C GLN A 220 3.26 -9.87 23.33
N PRO A 221 3.81 -11.08 23.49
CA PRO A 221 5.22 -11.35 23.29
C PRO A 221 5.63 -10.96 21.85
N GLY A 222 6.67 -10.13 21.72
CA GLY A 222 7.18 -9.67 20.43
C GLY A 222 6.58 -8.37 19.87
N PHE A 223 5.71 -7.69 20.64
CA PHE A 223 5.26 -6.35 20.30
C PHE A 223 6.27 -5.32 20.80
N THR A 224 6.96 -4.63 19.90
CA THR A 224 7.78 -3.46 20.22
C THR A 224 7.06 -2.18 19.80
N ARG A 225 7.19 -1.14 20.63
CA ARG A 225 6.68 0.21 20.33
C ARG A 225 7.74 1.10 19.69
N ASN A 226 8.98 0.66 19.69
CA ASN A 226 10.08 1.35 19.05
C ASN A 226 10.07 1.00 17.55
N PRO A 227 9.85 1.97 16.63
CA PRO A 227 9.87 1.71 15.20
C PRO A 227 11.20 1.14 14.70
N ALA A 228 12.32 1.53 15.29
CA ALA A 228 13.65 1.01 14.92
C ALA A 228 13.75 -0.50 15.19
N ASP A 229 13.32 -0.96 16.38
CA ASP A 229 13.33 -2.39 16.73
C ASP A 229 12.43 -3.20 15.81
N LEU A 230 11.24 -2.64 15.49
CA LEU A 230 10.29 -3.26 14.55
C LEU A 230 10.93 -3.46 13.19
N VAL A 231 11.49 -2.40 12.61
CA VAL A 231 12.10 -2.44 11.28
C VAL A 231 13.31 -3.36 11.27
N THR A 232 14.19 -3.29 12.28
CA THR A 232 15.36 -4.17 12.41
C THR A 232 14.95 -5.64 12.40
N ALA A 233 13.88 -5.99 13.12
CA ALA A 233 13.41 -7.36 13.19
C ALA A 233 12.72 -7.85 11.89
N CYS A 234 12.15 -6.94 11.10
CA CYS A 234 11.31 -7.30 9.95
C CYS A 234 12.03 -7.14 8.60
N ALA A 235 12.94 -6.18 8.46
CA ALA A 235 13.56 -5.83 7.18
C ALA A 235 14.21 -7.01 6.44
N PRO A 236 14.90 -7.99 7.07
CA PRO A 236 15.43 -9.15 6.36
C PRO A 236 14.35 -10.00 5.70
N ALA A 237 13.21 -10.22 6.39
CA ALA A 237 12.08 -10.97 5.86
C ALA A 237 11.40 -10.21 4.70
N TRP A 238 11.25 -8.89 4.84
CA TRP A 238 10.72 -8.03 3.78
C TRP A 238 11.58 -8.05 2.52
N TYR A 239 12.92 -7.98 2.70
CA TYR A 239 13.86 -8.11 1.59
C TYR A 239 13.75 -9.45 0.87
N THR A 240 13.57 -10.54 1.64
CA THR A 240 13.45 -11.89 1.07
C THR A 240 12.24 -12.00 0.15
N VAL A 241 11.08 -11.50 0.56
CA VAL A 241 9.83 -11.64 -0.20
C VAL A 241 9.66 -10.61 -1.32
N LEU A 242 10.39 -9.50 -1.29
CA LEU A 242 10.38 -8.51 -2.36
C LEU A 242 11.12 -9.04 -3.59
N LYS A 243 10.55 -8.85 -4.79
CA LYS A 243 11.20 -9.20 -6.06
C LYS A 243 12.43 -8.35 -6.32
N PRO A 244 13.45 -8.86 -7.04
CA PRO A 244 14.49 -8.01 -7.61
C PRO A 244 13.87 -6.91 -8.49
N GLY A 245 14.28 -5.66 -8.25
CA GLY A 245 13.67 -4.48 -8.86
C GLY A 245 12.36 -4.01 -8.22
N GLY A 246 11.86 -4.71 -7.21
CA GLY A 246 10.70 -4.28 -6.43
C GLY A 246 11.02 -3.11 -5.51
N ALA A 247 9.98 -2.37 -5.11
CA ALA A 247 10.10 -1.19 -4.26
C ALA A 247 9.49 -1.40 -2.87
N LEU A 248 10.16 -0.85 -1.86
CA LEU A 248 9.66 -0.68 -0.51
C LEU A 248 9.43 0.82 -0.28
N VAL A 249 8.22 1.20 0.15
CA VAL A 249 7.86 2.59 0.50
C VAL A 249 7.13 2.59 1.83
N LEU A 250 7.77 3.15 2.86
CA LEU A 250 7.19 3.18 4.19
C LEU A 250 7.13 4.62 4.71
N ALA A 251 5.96 5.03 5.20
CA ALA A 251 5.81 6.25 5.96
C ALA A 251 6.16 5.99 7.43
N PHE A 252 6.73 6.99 8.10
CA PHE A 252 7.16 6.88 9.49
C PHE A 252 7.16 8.24 10.21
N ASN A 253 7.24 8.23 11.54
CA ASN A 253 7.38 9.44 12.33
C ASN A 253 8.87 9.73 12.59
N ALA A 254 9.38 10.78 11.96
CA ALA A 254 10.79 11.19 12.05
C ALA A 254 11.21 11.64 13.46
N PHE A 255 10.26 11.93 14.37
CA PHE A 255 10.58 12.16 15.78
C PHE A 255 10.93 10.88 16.54
N LEU A 256 10.50 9.71 16.07
CA LEU A 256 10.74 8.42 16.72
C LEU A 256 11.85 7.61 16.07
N LEU A 257 12.04 7.78 14.77
CA LEU A 257 13.05 7.11 13.98
C LEU A 257 13.62 8.12 12.99
N SER A 258 14.90 8.44 13.08
CA SER A 258 15.52 9.33 12.10
C SER A 258 15.61 8.66 10.73
N PHE A 259 15.62 9.46 9.66
CA PHE A 259 15.82 8.92 8.30
C PHE A 259 17.17 8.19 8.21
N ALA A 260 18.22 8.72 8.80
CA ALA A 260 19.56 8.13 8.76
C ALA A 260 19.62 6.75 9.45
N ASP A 261 18.95 6.61 10.60
CA ASP A 261 18.87 5.32 11.29
C ASP A 261 18.03 4.32 10.48
N PHE A 262 16.92 4.78 9.90
CA PHE A 262 16.07 3.93 9.05
C PHE A 262 16.83 3.47 7.80
N GLN A 263 17.52 4.39 7.11
CA GLN A 263 18.40 4.09 5.98
C GLN A 263 19.46 3.04 6.36
N THR A 264 20.11 3.22 7.51
CA THR A 264 21.12 2.28 8.01
C THR A 264 20.54 0.88 8.19
N ILE A 265 19.37 0.75 8.84
CA ILE A 265 18.70 -0.53 9.08
C ILE A 265 18.34 -1.22 7.75
N LEU A 266 17.76 -0.48 6.81
CA LEU A 266 17.37 -1.04 5.52
C LEU A 266 18.58 -1.46 4.66
N THR A 267 19.63 -0.65 4.66
CA THR A 267 20.89 -0.96 3.95
C THR A 267 21.55 -2.23 4.51
N GLN A 268 21.56 -2.40 5.83
CA GLN A 268 22.04 -3.64 6.47
C GLN A 268 21.24 -4.87 6.09
N ALA A 269 19.94 -4.70 5.81
CA ALA A 269 19.08 -5.78 5.31
C ALA A 269 19.24 -6.04 3.80
N GLY A 270 20.02 -5.23 3.08
CA GLY A 270 20.33 -5.40 1.66
C GLY A 270 19.56 -4.47 0.71
N PHE A 271 18.70 -3.59 1.24
CA PHE A 271 17.99 -2.62 0.41
C PHE A 271 18.91 -1.49 -0.07
N ASP A 272 18.63 -1.01 -1.27
CA ASP A 272 19.18 0.21 -1.84
C ASP A 272 18.20 1.36 -1.56
N VAL A 273 18.59 2.28 -0.68
CA VAL A 273 17.73 3.38 -0.21
C VAL A 273 17.93 4.61 -1.09
N ASP A 274 16.82 5.17 -1.59
CA ASP A 274 16.82 6.42 -2.35
C ASP A 274 17.02 7.62 -1.40
N ASP A 275 18.16 8.27 -1.49
CA ASP A 275 18.52 9.47 -0.73
C ASP A 275 18.55 10.73 -1.63
N SER A 276 17.82 10.72 -2.74
CA SER A 276 17.72 11.87 -3.64
C SER A 276 17.01 13.06 -2.96
N ALA A 277 17.28 14.26 -3.48
CA ALA A 277 16.61 15.46 -3.00
C ALA A 277 15.08 15.37 -3.09
N LEU A 278 14.55 14.66 -4.12
CA LEU A 278 13.13 14.42 -4.27
C LEU A 278 12.59 13.51 -3.16
N ALA A 279 13.24 12.38 -2.88
CA ALA A 279 12.85 11.49 -1.80
C ALA A 279 12.88 12.21 -0.43
N ARG A 280 13.90 13.03 -0.19
CA ARG A 280 14.05 13.83 1.04
C ARG A 280 13.04 14.97 1.18
N SER A 281 12.36 15.38 0.11
CA SER A 281 11.35 16.44 0.13
C SER A 281 9.97 16.00 0.62
N LEU A 282 9.77 14.70 0.91
CA LEU A 282 8.48 14.15 1.32
C LEU A 282 8.13 14.39 2.78
N VAL A 283 9.10 14.88 3.59
CA VAL A 283 8.87 15.21 5.00
C VAL A 283 7.83 16.31 5.16
N HIS A 284 6.85 16.07 6.04
CA HIS A 284 5.81 17.06 6.34
C HIS A 284 5.25 16.89 7.75
N ARG A 285 4.78 17.98 8.33
CA ARG A 285 4.17 17.98 9.67
C ARG A 285 2.70 17.58 9.58
N VAL A 286 2.30 16.62 10.41
CA VAL A 286 0.91 16.18 10.55
C VAL A 286 0.26 16.85 11.77
N ASP A 287 0.93 16.80 12.92
CA ASP A 287 0.52 17.48 14.14
C ASP A 287 1.75 17.80 15.04
N GLN A 288 1.53 18.14 16.31
CA GLN A 288 2.62 18.46 17.23
C GLN A 288 3.53 17.26 17.54
N ALA A 289 2.99 16.06 17.53
CA ALA A 289 3.67 14.82 17.90
C ALA A 289 4.16 14.02 16.68
N ILE A 290 3.76 14.38 15.47
CA ILE A 290 4.04 13.61 14.25
C ILE A 290 4.68 14.49 13.19
N LEU A 291 5.97 14.26 12.93
CA LEU A 291 6.68 14.69 11.74
C LEU A 291 6.77 13.47 10.81
N ARG A 292 5.89 13.40 9.82
CA ARG A 292 5.86 12.28 8.89
C ARG A 292 6.94 12.45 7.83
N ASP A 293 7.67 11.37 7.59
CA ASP A 293 8.59 11.25 6.47
C ASP A 293 8.31 9.93 5.72
N VAL A 294 8.89 9.77 4.55
CA VAL A 294 8.73 8.58 3.70
C VAL A 294 10.11 8.07 3.30
N ILE A 295 10.37 6.80 3.53
CA ILE A 295 11.57 6.15 3.03
C ILE A 295 11.23 5.32 1.80
N ILE A 296 12.06 5.44 0.77
CA ILE A 296 11.94 4.74 -0.50
C ILE A 296 13.18 3.86 -0.66
N ALA A 297 12.97 2.58 -0.89
CA ALA A 297 14.08 1.66 -1.09
C ALA A 297 13.74 0.60 -2.14
N LYS A 298 14.75 -0.04 -2.70
CA LYS A 298 14.63 -1.06 -3.74
C LYS A 298 15.41 -2.31 -3.37
N LYS A 299 14.97 -3.44 -3.91
CA LYS A 299 15.81 -4.62 -4.02
C LYS A 299 16.49 -4.61 -5.37
N ASN A 300 17.81 -4.51 -5.39
CA ASN A 300 18.57 -4.47 -6.64
C ASN A 300 18.31 -5.71 -7.50
N LYS A 301 18.39 -5.54 -8.83
CA LYS A 301 18.42 -6.65 -9.76
C LYS A 301 19.82 -7.26 -9.64
N SER A 302 19.91 -8.48 -9.12
CA SER A 302 21.12 -9.29 -9.17
C SER A 302 21.34 -9.82 -10.56
#